data_4ccef5db40162602b55ac950ad60e577
#
_entry.id   4ccef5db40162602b55ac950ad60e577
#
_cell.length_a   1.000
_cell.length_b   1.000
_cell.length_c   1.000
_cell.angle_alpha   90.00
_cell.angle_beta   90.00
_cell.angle_gamma   90.00
#
_symmetry.space_group_name_H-M   'P 1'
#
loop_
_entity.id
_entity.type
_entity.pdbx_description
1 polymer ?
#
loop_
_entity_poly.entity_id
_entity_poly.type
_entity_poly.pdbx_seq_one_letter_code
_entity_poly.pdbx_strand_id
1 'polypeptide(L)'
;MNGNVKKEIRELRDNSQVAYVGSVNENGFPQIKAMFVAEHEGIKVQYFSTNTSSKRAAQFMKNPKASVYYCDERNVKGALFTGTIKVCTDHDTKAMIWHEGDEIYYPKGIDDEDYCVYKFTAESVNYYHGLSNVTLPIDEL
;
A
#
# COMPACT_ATOMS: atom_id res chain seq x y z
N MET A 1 9.41 8.44 22.48
CA MET A 1 8.67 7.18 22.24
C MET A 1 8.15 7.07 20.83
N ASN A 2 7.40 8.07 20.33
CA ASN A 2 6.88 8.03 18.93
C ASN A 2 7.99 8.04 17.87
N GLY A 3 9.14 8.67 18.15
CA GLY A 3 10.28 8.68 17.23
C GLY A 3 10.88 7.30 16.99
N ASN A 4 10.97 6.47 18.01
CA ASN A 4 11.44 5.10 17.87
C ASN A 4 10.44 4.22 17.11
N VAL A 5 9.16 4.39 17.39
CA VAL A 5 8.09 3.67 16.69
C VAL A 5 8.10 4.03 15.22
N LYS A 6 8.20 5.32 14.89
CA LYS A 6 8.29 5.79 13.50
C LYS A 6 9.47 5.16 12.77
N LYS A 7 10.64 5.13 13.41
CA LYS A 7 11.85 4.52 12.84
C LYS A 7 11.64 3.02 12.58
N GLU A 8 11.09 2.30 13.53
CA GLU A 8 10.82 0.86 13.40
C GLU A 8 9.80 0.55 12.31
N ILE A 9 8.76 1.37 12.18
CA ILE A 9 7.78 1.23 11.11
C ILE A 9 8.44 1.46 9.75
N ARG A 10 9.28 2.49 9.62
CA ARG A 10 10.02 2.75 8.38
C ARG A 10 10.94 1.60 8.02
N GLU A 11 11.65 1.05 8.98
CA GLU A 11 12.54 -0.09 8.76
C GLU A 11 11.78 -1.33 8.29
N LEU A 12 10.63 -1.62 8.87
CA LEU A 12 9.76 -2.70 8.41
C LEU A 12 9.38 -2.52 6.95
N ARG A 13 8.93 -1.32 6.59
CA ARG A 13 8.52 -1.02 5.21
C ARG A 13 9.70 -1.10 4.25
N ASP A 14 10.81 -0.46 4.60
CA ASP A 14 11.97 -0.36 3.71
C ASP A 14 12.67 -1.70 3.50
N ASN A 15 12.57 -2.60 4.46
CA ASN A 15 13.13 -3.95 4.36
C ASN A 15 12.17 -4.96 3.73
N SER A 16 10.96 -4.56 3.40
CA SER A 16 9.93 -5.42 2.81
C SER A 16 9.81 -5.17 1.33
N GLN A 17 9.91 -6.22 0.52
CA GLN A 17 9.65 -6.15 -0.92
C GLN A 17 8.16 -6.19 -1.22
N VAL A 18 7.39 -6.75 -0.31
CA VAL A 18 5.97 -7.03 -0.47
C VAL A 18 5.20 -6.44 0.69
N ALA A 19 4.09 -5.78 0.38
CA ALA A 19 3.06 -5.41 1.34
C ALA A 19 1.84 -6.31 1.15
N TYR A 20 1.10 -6.54 2.22
CA TYR A 20 -0.19 -7.22 2.15
C TYR A 20 -1.28 -6.15 2.15
N VAL A 21 -2.03 -6.08 1.06
CA VAL A 21 -3.02 -5.03 0.84
C VAL A 21 -4.41 -5.61 1.03
N GLY A 22 -5.16 -5.02 1.96
CA GLY A 22 -6.52 -5.39 2.28
C GLY A 22 -7.53 -4.51 1.57
N SER A 23 -8.58 -5.13 1.06
CA SER A 23 -9.73 -4.47 0.44
C SER A 23 -11.02 -5.08 0.95
N VAL A 24 -12.14 -4.48 0.63
CA VAL A 24 -13.47 -5.00 0.99
C VAL A 24 -14.23 -5.27 -0.30
N ASN A 25 -14.73 -6.51 -0.46
CA ASN A 25 -15.50 -6.84 -1.64
C ASN A 25 -16.95 -6.36 -1.53
N GLU A 26 -17.72 -6.55 -2.59
CA GLU A 26 -19.12 -6.09 -2.66
C GLU A 26 -20.05 -6.74 -1.61
N ASN A 27 -19.66 -7.91 -1.09
CA ASN A 27 -20.43 -8.61 -0.05
C ASN A 27 -19.93 -8.29 1.36
N GLY A 28 -19.00 -7.34 1.51
CA GLY A 28 -18.47 -6.92 2.80
C GLY A 28 -17.35 -7.80 3.34
N PHE A 29 -16.86 -8.76 2.57
CA PHE A 29 -15.76 -9.60 3.02
C PHE A 29 -14.41 -8.92 2.81
N PRO A 30 -13.51 -8.99 3.80
CA PRO A 30 -12.13 -8.52 3.62
C PRO A 30 -11.37 -9.45 2.67
N GLN A 31 -10.59 -8.84 1.80
CA GLN A 31 -9.75 -9.53 0.83
C GLN A 31 -8.32 -9.08 1.06
N ILE A 32 -7.35 -9.98 0.89
CA ILE A 32 -5.94 -9.68 1.10
C ILE A 32 -5.14 -10.17 -0.09
N LYS A 33 -4.20 -9.34 -0.55
CA LYS A 33 -3.26 -9.73 -1.59
C LYS A 33 -1.88 -9.15 -1.32
N ALA A 34 -0.84 -9.93 -1.61
CA ALA A 34 0.54 -9.46 -1.61
C ALA A 34 0.78 -8.61 -2.85
N MET A 35 1.37 -7.43 -2.67
CA MET A 35 1.71 -6.51 -3.75
C MET A 35 3.12 -5.98 -3.56
N PHE A 36 3.85 -5.78 -4.67
CA PHE A 36 5.13 -5.11 -4.61
C PHE A 36 4.92 -3.62 -4.36
N VAL A 37 5.69 -3.08 -3.42
CA VAL A 37 5.67 -1.63 -3.13
C VAL A 37 6.48 -0.94 -4.22
N ALA A 38 5.85 -0.01 -4.94
CA ALA A 38 6.53 0.71 -6.02
C ALA A 38 7.26 1.95 -5.51
N GLU A 39 6.63 2.73 -4.65
CA GLU A 39 7.19 3.99 -4.14
C GLU A 39 6.43 4.43 -2.89
N HIS A 40 6.98 5.41 -2.16
CA HIS A 40 6.27 6.01 -1.03
C HIS A 40 6.71 7.47 -0.83
N GLU A 41 5.81 8.25 -0.23
CA GLU A 41 6.09 9.61 0.20
C GLU A 41 5.99 9.66 1.73
N GLY A 42 7.13 9.74 2.40
CA GLY A 42 7.18 9.67 3.86
C GLY A 42 6.57 8.39 4.38
N ILE A 43 5.84 8.49 5.48
CA ILE A 43 5.17 7.35 6.10
C ILE A 43 3.68 7.28 5.74
N LYS A 44 3.13 8.38 5.23
CA LYS A 44 1.68 8.54 5.00
C LYS A 44 1.20 7.98 3.67
N VAL A 45 1.99 8.14 2.61
CA VAL A 45 1.56 7.80 1.26
C VAL A 45 2.40 6.68 0.66
N GLN A 46 1.73 5.68 0.11
CA GLN A 46 2.38 4.53 -0.53
C GLN A 46 1.72 4.26 -1.87
N TYR A 47 2.54 3.89 -2.86
CA TYR A 47 2.08 3.65 -4.23
C TYR A 47 2.32 2.19 -4.61
N PHE A 48 1.37 1.64 -5.36
CA PHE A 48 1.45 0.29 -5.91
C PHE A 48 1.06 0.33 -7.37
N SER A 49 1.91 -0.22 -8.24
CA SER A 49 1.55 -0.37 -9.65
C SER A 49 0.81 -1.70 -9.85
N THR A 50 -0.25 -1.65 -10.65
CA THR A 50 -1.10 -2.81 -10.87
C THR A 50 -1.90 -2.66 -12.17
N ASN A 51 -2.83 -3.58 -12.41
CA ASN A 51 -3.66 -3.57 -13.60
C ASN A 51 -5.09 -3.13 -13.30
N THR A 52 -5.62 -2.31 -14.20
CA THR A 52 -6.98 -1.75 -14.09
C THR A 52 -8.06 -2.83 -14.14
N SER A 53 -7.79 -3.92 -14.87
CA SER A 53 -8.73 -5.04 -15.04
C SER A 53 -8.86 -5.93 -13.81
N SER A 54 -8.10 -5.67 -12.75
CA SER A 54 -8.18 -6.48 -11.53
C SER A 54 -9.49 -6.28 -10.78
N LYS A 55 -9.94 -7.31 -10.08
CA LYS A 55 -11.13 -7.21 -9.22
C LYS A 55 -10.95 -6.17 -8.12
N ARG A 56 -9.73 -6.02 -7.62
CA ARG A 56 -9.42 -5.04 -6.57
C ARG A 56 -9.55 -3.61 -7.05
N ALA A 57 -9.16 -3.31 -8.29
CA ALA A 57 -9.35 -1.98 -8.85
C ALA A 57 -10.84 -1.59 -8.81
N ALA A 58 -11.71 -2.50 -9.24
CA ALA A 58 -13.15 -2.29 -9.16
C ALA A 58 -13.65 -2.13 -7.72
N GLN A 59 -13.11 -2.94 -6.79
CA GLN A 59 -13.47 -2.85 -5.37
C GLN A 59 -13.11 -1.48 -4.79
N PHE A 60 -11.90 -0.99 -5.04
CA PHE A 60 -11.46 0.30 -4.53
C PHE A 60 -12.20 1.48 -5.13
N MET A 61 -12.67 1.37 -6.35
CA MET A 61 -13.52 2.40 -6.96
C MET A 61 -14.87 2.53 -6.26
N LYS A 62 -15.39 1.43 -5.71
CA LYS A 62 -16.65 1.42 -4.97
C LYS A 62 -16.46 1.69 -3.49
N ASN A 63 -15.40 1.15 -2.89
CA ASN A 63 -15.09 1.30 -1.48
C ASN A 63 -13.59 1.53 -1.33
N PRO A 64 -13.17 2.77 -1.09
CA PRO A 64 -11.75 3.10 -1.02
C PRO A 64 -11.04 2.63 0.24
N LYS A 65 -11.77 2.14 1.23
CA LYS A 65 -11.17 1.69 2.49
C LYS A 65 -10.20 0.55 2.27
N ALA A 66 -9.01 0.70 2.82
CA ALA A 66 -7.91 -0.22 2.61
C ALA A 66 -7.04 -0.35 3.85
N SER A 67 -6.32 -1.45 3.90
CA SER A 67 -5.25 -1.67 4.87
C SER A 67 -3.98 -2.07 4.12
N VAL A 68 -2.84 -1.65 4.64
CA VAL A 68 -1.53 -2.07 4.13
C VAL A 68 -0.71 -2.58 5.30
N TYR A 69 -0.23 -3.80 5.19
CA TYR A 69 0.44 -4.51 6.28
C TYR A 69 1.84 -4.94 5.90
N TYR A 70 2.78 -4.63 6.79
CA TYR A 70 4.16 -5.10 6.73
C TYR A 70 4.47 -5.91 7.97
N CYS A 71 5.19 -7.01 7.82
CA CYS A 71 5.57 -7.82 8.97
C CYS A 71 6.97 -8.37 8.86
N ASP A 72 7.57 -8.57 10.01
CA ASP A 72 8.79 -9.31 10.20
C ASP A 72 8.43 -10.47 11.13
N GLU A 73 8.12 -11.62 10.55
CA GLU A 73 7.67 -12.80 11.29
C GLU A 73 8.72 -13.30 12.27
N ARG A 74 9.98 -13.21 11.88
CA ARG A 74 11.10 -13.74 12.66
C ARG A 74 11.26 -13.01 13.99
N ASN A 75 11.07 -11.68 13.97
CA ASN A 75 11.22 -10.83 15.15
C ASN A 75 9.88 -10.46 15.80
N VAL A 76 8.78 -11.02 15.31
CA VAL A 76 7.41 -10.78 15.78
C VAL A 76 7.10 -9.29 15.82
N LYS A 77 7.28 -8.63 14.67
CA LYS A 77 6.97 -7.20 14.47
C LYS A 77 6.01 -7.04 13.32
N GLY A 78 5.15 -6.05 13.41
CA GLY A 78 4.26 -5.73 12.30
C GLY A 78 3.73 -4.32 12.38
N ALA A 79 3.41 -3.76 11.22
CA ALA A 79 2.79 -2.45 11.09
C ALA A 79 1.58 -2.55 10.17
N LEU A 80 0.41 -2.27 10.71
CA LEU A 80 -0.85 -2.25 9.97
C LEU A 80 -1.28 -0.80 9.76
N PHE A 81 -1.15 -0.34 8.52
CA PHE A 81 -1.67 0.97 8.11
C PHE A 81 -3.13 0.82 7.72
N THR A 82 -3.94 1.76 8.15
CA THR A 82 -5.36 1.83 7.78
C THR A 82 -5.62 3.17 7.11
N GLY A 83 -6.31 3.17 6.00
CA GLY A 83 -6.58 4.37 5.24
C GLY A 83 -7.41 4.11 4.00
N THR A 84 -7.11 4.83 2.92
CA THR A 84 -7.86 4.73 1.67
C THR A 84 -6.95 4.57 0.46
N ILE A 85 -7.45 3.91 -0.57
CA ILE A 85 -6.78 3.79 -1.86
C ILE A 85 -7.58 4.53 -2.92
N LYS A 86 -6.86 5.36 -3.70
CA LYS A 86 -7.35 5.96 -4.93
C LYS A 86 -6.74 5.22 -6.10
N VAL A 87 -7.57 4.80 -7.05
CA VAL A 87 -7.10 4.20 -8.31
C VAL A 87 -6.76 5.35 -9.25
N CYS A 88 -5.48 5.51 -9.57
CA CYS A 88 -4.97 6.59 -10.40
C CYS A 88 -4.73 6.08 -11.82
N THR A 89 -5.40 6.72 -12.78
CA THR A 89 -5.28 6.41 -14.21
C THR A 89 -4.71 7.58 -15.01
N ASP A 90 -4.40 8.69 -14.34
CA ASP A 90 -3.84 9.87 -14.98
C ASP A 90 -2.38 9.64 -15.39
N HIS A 91 -2.00 10.26 -16.49
CA HIS A 91 -0.66 10.10 -17.07
C HIS A 91 0.46 10.47 -16.09
N ASP A 92 0.32 11.58 -15.37
CA ASP A 92 1.39 12.09 -14.51
C ASP A 92 1.70 11.14 -13.36
N THR A 93 0.68 10.60 -12.69
CA THR A 93 0.88 9.62 -11.61
C THR A 93 1.45 8.32 -12.17
N LYS A 94 0.94 7.85 -13.29
CA LYS A 94 1.43 6.63 -13.94
C LYS A 94 2.89 6.78 -14.37
N ALA A 95 3.27 7.94 -14.91
CA ALA A 95 4.65 8.22 -15.30
C ALA A 95 5.59 8.28 -14.09
N MET A 96 5.14 8.87 -12.99
CA MET A 96 5.93 8.99 -11.76
C MET A 96 6.31 7.61 -11.19
N ILE A 97 5.42 6.64 -11.32
CA ILE A 97 5.60 5.29 -10.73
C ILE A 97 6.18 4.28 -11.72
N TRP A 98 6.19 4.61 -13.02
CA TRP A 98 6.69 3.73 -14.06
C TRP A 98 8.16 3.37 -13.84
N HIS A 99 8.50 2.08 -13.93
CA HIS A 99 9.86 1.59 -13.86
C HIS A 99 10.28 0.94 -15.18
N GLU A 100 11.55 1.05 -15.50
CA GLU A 100 12.12 0.36 -16.66
C GLU A 100 11.87 -1.15 -16.54
N GLY A 101 11.33 -1.75 -17.60
CA GLY A 101 10.95 -3.16 -17.60
C GLY A 101 9.45 -3.40 -17.42
N ASP A 102 8.69 -2.40 -17.00
CA ASP A 102 7.25 -2.53 -16.81
C ASP A 102 6.50 -2.78 -18.12
N GLU A 103 7.09 -2.47 -19.27
CA GLU A 103 6.54 -2.76 -20.59
C GLU A 103 6.33 -4.26 -20.85
N ILE A 104 6.95 -5.14 -20.08
CA ILE A 104 6.70 -6.59 -20.13
C ILE A 104 5.25 -6.89 -19.76
N TYR A 105 4.71 -6.14 -18.79
CA TYR A 105 3.33 -6.28 -18.31
C TYR A 105 2.37 -5.35 -19.04
N TYR A 106 2.86 -4.21 -19.49
CA TYR A 106 2.07 -3.15 -20.12
C TYR A 106 2.73 -2.74 -21.44
N PRO A 107 2.47 -3.51 -22.54
CA PRO A 107 3.20 -3.33 -23.80
C PRO A 107 3.05 -1.95 -24.44
N LYS A 108 1.96 -1.23 -24.14
CA LYS A 108 1.73 0.12 -24.66
C LYS A 108 2.41 1.21 -23.82
N GLY A 109 3.16 0.83 -22.78
CA GLY A 109 3.88 1.77 -21.92
C GLY A 109 2.99 2.45 -20.90
N ILE A 110 3.39 3.68 -20.52
CA ILE A 110 2.70 4.46 -19.48
C ILE A 110 1.22 4.64 -19.78
N ASP A 111 0.87 4.82 -21.04
CA ASP A 111 -0.51 5.06 -21.47
C ASP A 111 -1.30 3.78 -21.74
N ASP A 112 -0.75 2.63 -21.42
CA ASP A 112 -1.46 1.35 -21.50
C ASP A 112 -2.72 1.42 -20.63
N GLU A 113 -3.87 1.13 -21.21
CA GLU A 113 -5.17 1.24 -20.53
C GLU A 113 -5.31 0.31 -19.32
N ASP A 114 -4.57 -0.80 -19.32
CA ASP A 114 -4.61 -1.75 -18.21
C ASP A 114 -3.64 -1.39 -17.09
N TYR A 115 -2.75 -0.42 -17.28
CA TYR A 115 -1.84 0.05 -16.24
C TYR A 115 -2.51 1.11 -15.39
N CYS A 116 -2.48 0.92 -14.07
CA CYS A 116 -2.91 1.94 -13.12
C CYS A 116 -2.01 1.91 -11.88
N VAL A 117 -2.16 2.93 -11.06
CA VAL A 117 -1.43 3.08 -9.80
C VAL A 117 -2.42 3.21 -8.65
N TYR A 118 -2.23 2.43 -7.61
CA TYR A 118 -2.94 2.65 -6.35
C TYR A 118 -2.16 3.65 -5.51
N LYS A 119 -2.83 4.73 -5.11
CA LYS A 119 -2.30 5.67 -4.14
C LYS A 119 -2.98 5.40 -2.80
N PHE A 120 -2.24 4.82 -1.87
CA PHE A 120 -2.71 4.60 -0.51
C PHE A 120 -2.34 5.78 0.37
N THR A 121 -3.32 6.35 1.07
CA THR A 121 -3.12 7.42 2.02
C THR A 121 -3.52 6.90 3.40
N ALA A 122 -2.55 6.80 4.31
CA ALA A 122 -2.78 6.29 5.65
C ALA A 122 -3.46 7.32 6.54
N GLU A 123 -4.36 6.85 7.40
CA GLU A 123 -4.98 7.63 8.47
C GLU A 123 -4.38 7.27 9.83
N SER A 124 -4.07 5.99 10.02
CA SER A 124 -3.50 5.49 11.28
C SER A 124 -2.60 4.30 11.03
N VAL A 125 -1.80 3.96 12.01
CA VAL A 125 -0.96 2.76 11.99
C VAL A 125 -0.98 2.09 13.35
N ASN A 126 -1.14 0.77 13.36
CA ASN A 126 -0.92 -0.08 14.53
C ASN A 126 0.44 -0.74 14.38
N TYR A 127 1.32 -0.52 15.33
CA TYR A 127 2.62 -1.16 15.37
C TYR A 127 2.66 -2.12 16.57
N TYR A 128 3.10 -3.35 16.34
CA TYR A 128 3.34 -4.29 17.41
C TYR A 128 4.77 -4.85 17.36
N HIS A 129 5.28 -5.17 18.55
CA HIS A 129 6.54 -5.88 18.74
C HIS A 129 6.33 -6.87 19.90
N GLY A 130 6.35 -8.16 19.60
CA GLY A 130 5.96 -9.18 20.54
C GLY A 130 4.51 -9.00 20.98
N LEU A 131 4.27 -8.87 22.27
CA LEU A 131 2.94 -8.66 22.85
C LEU A 131 2.58 -7.18 23.03
N SER A 132 3.53 -6.28 22.80
CA SER A 132 3.31 -4.84 22.94
C SER A 132 2.78 -4.26 21.63
N ASN A 133 1.78 -3.39 21.69
CA ASN A 133 1.31 -2.70 20.52
C ASN A 133 0.84 -1.28 20.84
N VAL A 134 0.83 -0.44 19.81
CA VAL A 134 0.36 0.93 19.91
C VAL A 134 -0.33 1.30 18.58
N THR A 135 -1.44 2.02 18.67
CA THR A 135 -2.12 2.57 17.51
C THR A 135 -2.00 4.08 17.57
N LEU A 136 -1.50 4.67 16.50
CA LEU A 136 -1.25 6.11 16.41
C LEU A 136 -1.91 6.69 15.16
N PRO A 137 -2.53 7.89 15.28
CA PRO A 137 -2.89 8.66 14.09
C PRO A 137 -1.63 8.95 13.28
N ILE A 138 -1.74 8.88 11.96
CA ILE A 138 -0.56 9.04 11.09
C ILE A 138 0.08 10.43 11.25
N ASP A 139 -0.71 11.45 11.56
CA ASP A 139 -0.21 12.81 11.71
C ASP A 139 0.58 13.03 13.01
N GLU A 140 0.60 12.07 13.92
CA GLU A 140 1.41 12.11 15.14
C GLU A 140 2.81 11.49 14.93
N LEU A 141 3.08 10.98 13.76
CA LEU A 141 4.38 10.38 13.40
C LEU A 141 5.26 11.37 12.57
#